data_d6d78b39eb35e725f887f0955d7a34a1
#
_entry.id   d6d78b39eb35e725f887f0955d7a34a1
#
_cell.length_a   1.000
_cell.length_b   1.000
_cell.length_c   1.000
_cell.angle_alpha   90.00
_cell.angle_beta   90.00
_cell.angle_gamma   90.00
#
_symmetry.space_group_name_H-M   'P 1'
#
loop_
_entity.id
_entity.type
_entity.pdbx_description
1 polymer ?
#
loop_
_entity_poly.entity_id
_entity_poly.type
_entity_poly.pdbx_seq_one_letter_code
_entity_poly.pdbx_strand_id
1 'polypeptide(L)'
;KGNFELAFDGFSGHKKSRDAVREFEENLPDNIEELLSAYISGTWQTSEYVEKMIHEVKTRRIAKLPVKDHVMQWAACLHVEPLLCNTFIRNSCSCVKGRGTHDFVNLLRSSLYADYEGTYYFVQMDVHHFFPNIHHDLMKKHIRFKIKDPKLLSFLDEFIDSYYQGLPLGVKISQILANFFLAPFDRLAISVFGILQDP
;
A
#
# COMPACT_ATOMS: atom_id res chain seq x y z
N LYS A 1 8.91 1.19 -20.36
CA LYS A 1 8.55 -0.19 -20.74
C LYS A 1 9.05 -1.17 -19.69
N GLY A 2 10.35 -1.28 -19.41
CA GLY A 2 10.91 -2.21 -18.42
C GLY A 2 10.30 -2.13 -17.02
N ASN A 3 9.83 -0.95 -16.59
CA ASN A 3 9.12 -0.80 -15.31
C ASN A 3 7.78 -1.56 -15.25
N PHE A 4 7.05 -1.62 -16.37
CA PHE A 4 5.80 -2.38 -16.45
C PHE A 4 6.03 -3.89 -16.54
N GLU A 5 7.13 -4.32 -17.18
CA GLU A 5 7.55 -5.72 -17.17
C GLU A 5 7.88 -6.19 -15.76
N LEU A 6 8.68 -5.42 -15.02
CA LEU A 6 8.97 -5.67 -13.60
C LEU A 6 7.70 -5.64 -12.72
N ALA A 7 6.76 -4.77 -13.04
CA ALA A 7 5.49 -4.68 -12.34
C ALA A 7 4.63 -5.93 -12.57
N PHE A 8 4.57 -6.43 -13.80
CA PHE A 8 3.87 -7.67 -14.11
C PHE A 8 4.50 -8.87 -13.41
N ASP A 9 5.83 -9.00 -13.44
CA ASP A 9 6.55 -10.07 -12.74
C ASP A 9 6.28 -10.03 -11.22
N GLY A 10 6.35 -8.85 -10.63
CA GLY A 10 6.06 -8.64 -9.21
C GLY A 10 4.61 -8.99 -8.83
N PHE A 11 3.64 -8.65 -9.68
CA PHE A 11 2.24 -8.97 -9.47
C PHE A 11 1.94 -10.46 -9.69
N SER A 12 2.47 -11.04 -10.78
CA SER A 12 2.12 -12.39 -11.24
C SER A 12 2.78 -13.51 -10.43
N GLY A 13 3.86 -13.26 -9.69
CA GLY A 13 4.77 -14.24 -9.09
C GLY A 13 4.13 -15.49 -8.47
N HIS A 14 3.02 -15.34 -7.69
CA HIS A 14 2.27 -16.46 -7.11
C HIS A 14 0.88 -16.65 -7.72
N LYS A 15 0.60 -16.05 -8.89
CA LYS A 15 -0.73 -16.00 -9.51
C LYS A 15 -0.75 -16.51 -10.96
N LYS A 16 0.38 -17.03 -11.46
CA LYS A 16 0.53 -17.51 -12.85
C LYS A 16 -0.44 -18.63 -13.24
N SER A 17 -1.00 -19.35 -12.27
CA SER A 17 -2.03 -20.37 -12.51
C SER A 17 -3.44 -19.82 -12.77
N ARG A 18 -3.65 -18.51 -12.61
CA ARG A 18 -4.97 -17.89 -12.82
C ARG A 18 -5.17 -17.57 -14.29
N ASP A 19 -6.32 -17.92 -14.85
CA ASP A 19 -6.63 -17.75 -16.27
C ASP A 19 -6.45 -16.31 -16.74
N ALA A 20 -6.99 -15.34 -16.00
CA ALA A 20 -6.84 -13.91 -16.34
C ALA A 20 -5.38 -13.42 -16.36
N VAL A 21 -4.48 -14.04 -15.58
CA VAL A 21 -3.05 -13.69 -15.59
C VAL A 21 -2.37 -14.30 -16.81
N ARG A 22 -2.73 -15.53 -17.17
CA ARG A 22 -2.21 -16.19 -18.38
C ARG A 22 -2.65 -15.46 -19.66
N GLU A 23 -3.93 -15.11 -19.76
CA GLU A 23 -4.48 -14.34 -20.86
C GLU A 23 -3.76 -12.98 -21.03
N PHE A 24 -3.47 -12.30 -19.93
CA PHE A 24 -2.70 -11.07 -19.96
C PHE A 24 -1.24 -11.30 -20.40
N GLU A 25 -0.61 -12.41 -19.95
CA GLU A 25 0.76 -12.79 -20.29
C GLU A 25 0.92 -13.16 -21.78
N GLU A 26 -0.08 -13.81 -22.38
CA GLU A 26 -0.09 -14.18 -23.80
C GLU A 26 0.06 -12.96 -24.75
N ASN A 27 -0.48 -11.80 -24.34
CA ASN A 27 -0.41 -10.55 -25.09
C ASN A 27 0.41 -9.47 -24.35
N LEU A 28 1.39 -9.89 -23.55
CA LEU A 28 2.12 -9.00 -22.64
C LEU A 28 2.73 -7.76 -23.32
N PRO A 29 3.39 -7.83 -24.50
CA PRO A 29 3.99 -6.66 -25.13
C PRO A 29 2.95 -5.59 -25.48
N ASP A 30 1.81 -5.99 -26.05
CA ASP A 30 0.74 -5.09 -26.48
C ASP A 30 0.01 -4.49 -25.27
N ASN A 31 -0.28 -5.31 -24.26
CA ASN A 31 -0.88 -4.88 -22.99
C ASN A 31 0.00 -3.84 -22.28
N ILE A 32 1.32 -4.04 -22.26
CA ILE A 32 2.25 -3.07 -21.66
C ILE A 32 2.29 -1.78 -22.48
N GLU A 33 2.26 -1.85 -23.80
CA GLU A 33 2.25 -0.66 -24.66
C GLU A 33 0.97 0.18 -24.43
N GLU A 34 -0.18 -0.47 -24.30
CA GLU A 34 -1.45 0.18 -23.97
C GLU A 34 -1.38 0.89 -22.61
N LEU A 35 -0.91 0.20 -21.56
CA LEU A 35 -0.75 0.77 -20.23
C LEU A 35 0.20 1.96 -20.21
N LEU A 36 1.34 1.84 -20.90
CA LEU A 36 2.33 2.91 -20.99
C LEU A 36 1.76 4.13 -21.72
N SER A 37 1.06 3.91 -22.83
CA SER A 37 0.40 4.96 -23.61
C SER A 37 -0.65 5.70 -22.76
N ALA A 38 -1.50 4.96 -22.07
CA ALA A 38 -2.53 5.54 -21.17
C ALA A 38 -1.91 6.35 -20.02
N TYR A 39 -0.80 5.88 -19.44
CA TYR A 39 -0.08 6.62 -18.40
C TYR A 39 0.57 7.90 -18.94
N ILE A 40 1.25 7.82 -20.09
CA ILE A 40 1.95 8.98 -20.70
C ILE A 40 0.97 10.06 -21.12
N SER A 41 -0.16 9.67 -21.73
CA SER A 41 -1.22 10.59 -22.17
C SER A 41 -2.08 11.15 -21.03
N GLY A 42 -2.01 10.55 -19.82
CA GLY A 42 -2.85 10.93 -18.69
C GLY A 42 -4.32 10.51 -18.86
N THR A 43 -4.60 9.55 -19.73
CA THR A 43 -5.96 9.05 -20.01
C THR A 43 -6.31 7.80 -19.19
N TRP A 44 -5.40 7.35 -18.34
CA TRP A 44 -5.67 6.20 -17.48
C TRP A 44 -6.87 6.44 -16.56
N GLN A 45 -7.73 5.44 -16.51
CA GLN A 45 -8.84 5.36 -15.56
C GLN A 45 -8.86 3.96 -14.94
N THR A 46 -8.99 3.90 -13.62
CA THR A 46 -9.13 2.64 -12.89
C THR A 46 -10.46 1.98 -13.26
N SER A 47 -10.41 0.68 -13.54
CA SER A 47 -11.60 -0.12 -13.88
C SER A 47 -12.57 -0.19 -12.70
N GLU A 48 -13.83 -0.54 -12.98
CA GLU A 48 -14.83 -0.79 -11.93
C GLU A 48 -14.39 -1.87 -10.96
N TYR A 49 -14.61 -1.62 -9.68
CA TYR A 49 -14.29 -2.57 -8.63
C TYR A 49 -15.36 -3.65 -8.50
N VAL A 50 -14.92 -4.90 -8.45
CA VAL A 50 -15.78 -6.02 -8.08
C VAL A 50 -15.59 -6.33 -6.60
N GLU A 51 -16.58 -6.02 -5.79
CA GLU A 51 -16.51 -6.24 -4.36
C GLU A 51 -16.83 -7.69 -3.99
N LYS A 52 -16.05 -8.27 -3.10
CA LYS A 52 -16.25 -9.60 -2.55
C LYS A 52 -16.13 -9.59 -1.04
N MET A 53 -17.11 -10.17 -0.36
CA MET A 53 -17.00 -10.44 1.08
C MET A 53 -16.13 -11.66 1.32
N ILE A 54 -15.14 -11.51 2.19
CA ILE A 54 -14.30 -12.61 2.68
C ILE A 54 -14.61 -12.82 4.16
N HIS A 55 -14.93 -14.05 4.50
CA HIS A 55 -15.22 -14.49 5.86
C HIS A 55 -14.01 -15.25 6.41
N GLU A 56 -13.16 -14.54 7.12
CA GLU A 56 -12.04 -15.08 7.88
C GLU A 56 -12.30 -14.86 9.38
N VAL A 57 -11.30 -14.55 10.17
CA VAL A 57 -11.47 -14.16 11.59
C VAL A 57 -12.39 -12.94 11.72
N LYS A 58 -12.31 -12.01 10.77
CA LYS A 58 -13.24 -10.87 10.63
C LYS A 58 -13.76 -10.85 9.20
N THR A 59 -15.06 -10.59 9.03
CA THR A 59 -15.64 -10.37 7.71
C THR A 59 -15.12 -9.07 7.12
N ARG A 60 -14.56 -9.14 5.90
CA ARG A 60 -13.99 -8.00 5.20
C ARG A 60 -14.52 -7.89 3.78
N ARG A 61 -14.79 -6.67 3.35
CA ARG A 61 -15.10 -6.35 1.96
C ARG A 61 -13.77 -6.10 1.23
N ILE A 62 -13.48 -6.90 0.21
CA ILE A 62 -12.29 -6.78 -0.62
C ILE A 62 -12.71 -6.32 -2.01
N ALA A 63 -12.06 -5.28 -2.49
CA ALA A 63 -12.23 -4.74 -3.83
C ALA A 63 -11.23 -5.44 -4.78
N LYS A 64 -11.75 -6.01 -5.86
CA LYS A 64 -10.96 -6.67 -6.91
C LYS A 64 -10.95 -5.83 -8.15
N LEU A 65 -9.83 -5.84 -8.84
CA LEU A 65 -9.60 -5.19 -10.12
C LEU A 65 -9.10 -6.19 -11.17
N PRO A 66 -9.26 -5.90 -12.46
CA PRO A 66 -8.61 -6.63 -13.54
C PRO A 66 -7.08 -6.62 -13.42
N VAL A 67 -6.42 -7.53 -14.15
CA VAL A 67 -4.95 -7.67 -14.14
C VAL A 67 -4.25 -6.38 -14.57
N LYS A 68 -4.78 -5.70 -15.60
CA LYS A 68 -4.22 -4.44 -16.10
C LYS A 68 -4.09 -3.36 -15.01
N ASP A 69 -5.09 -3.23 -14.15
CA ASP A 69 -5.08 -2.26 -13.06
C ASP A 69 -4.04 -2.62 -12.01
N HIS A 70 -3.91 -3.90 -11.69
CA HIS A 70 -2.87 -4.35 -10.78
C HIS A 70 -1.47 -4.07 -11.34
N VAL A 71 -1.24 -4.31 -12.64
CA VAL A 71 0.06 -4.03 -13.27
C VAL A 71 0.37 -2.54 -13.26
N MET A 72 -0.60 -1.69 -13.59
CA MET A 72 -0.47 -0.23 -13.51
C MET A 72 -0.12 0.23 -12.09
N GLN A 73 -0.85 -0.24 -11.10
CA GLN A 73 -0.59 0.09 -9.70
C GLN A 73 0.77 -0.41 -9.22
N TRP A 74 1.19 -1.61 -9.62
CA TRP A 74 2.52 -2.13 -9.29
C TRP A 74 3.63 -1.29 -9.93
N ALA A 75 3.45 -0.84 -11.19
CA ALA A 75 4.39 0.07 -11.85
C ALA A 75 4.53 1.39 -11.09
N ALA A 76 3.42 1.96 -10.61
CA ALA A 76 3.45 3.13 -9.73
C ALA A 76 4.13 2.82 -8.38
N CYS A 77 3.83 1.67 -7.77
CA CYS A 77 4.40 1.26 -6.48
C CYS A 77 5.93 1.14 -6.52
N LEU A 78 6.52 0.73 -7.64
CA LEU A 78 7.99 0.66 -7.77
C LEU A 78 8.68 2.02 -7.53
N HIS A 79 7.96 3.12 -7.78
CA HIS A 79 8.46 4.48 -7.51
C HIS A 79 7.94 5.07 -6.20
N VAL A 80 6.66 4.82 -5.88
CA VAL A 80 6.00 5.38 -4.69
C VAL A 80 6.50 4.73 -3.41
N GLU A 81 6.65 3.41 -3.39
CA GLU A 81 7.02 2.64 -2.20
C GLU A 81 8.36 3.11 -1.59
N PRO A 82 9.47 3.24 -2.34
CA PRO A 82 10.73 3.72 -1.77
C PRO A 82 10.65 5.13 -1.20
N LEU A 83 9.87 6.03 -1.84
CA LEU A 83 9.71 7.41 -1.40
C LEU A 83 8.90 7.51 -0.10
N LEU A 84 7.83 6.75 0.01
CA LEU A 84 6.93 6.80 1.18
C LEU A 84 7.47 5.97 2.34
N CYS A 85 8.07 4.80 2.11
CA CYS A 85 8.62 3.94 3.15
C CYS A 85 9.74 4.64 3.95
N ASN A 86 10.46 5.58 3.36
CA ASN A 86 11.46 6.41 4.08
C ASN A 86 10.83 7.32 5.15
N THR A 87 9.51 7.45 5.17
CA THR A 87 8.79 8.21 6.20
C THR A 87 8.30 7.36 7.36
N PHE A 88 8.34 6.04 7.22
CA PHE A 88 7.84 5.10 8.21
C PHE A 88 8.85 4.91 9.34
N ILE A 89 8.37 4.74 10.54
CA ILE A 89 9.21 4.36 11.66
C ILE A 89 9.75 2.92 11.47
N ARG A 90 10.85 2.58 12.15
CA ARG A 90 11.45 1.24 12.05
C ARG A 90 10.44 0.13 12.42
N ASN A 91 9.57 0.40 13.36
CA ASN A 91 8.59 -0.53 13.90
C ASN A 91 7.32 -0.68 13.03
N SER A 92 7.20 0.06 11.92
CA SER A 92 6.13 -0.16 10.94
C SER A 92 6.40 -1.43 10.15
N CYS A 93 5.76 -2.53 10.54
CA CYS A 93 6.00 -3.88 9.99
C CYS A 93 4.88 -4.38 9.08
N SER A 94 3.81 -3.63 8.87
CA SER A 94 2.70 -4.05 8.02
C SER A 94 2.95 -3.69 6.56
N CYS A 95 2.95 -4.70 5.68
CA CYS A 95 3.07 -4.52 4.21
C CYS A 95 4.32 -3.73 3.77
N VAL A 96 5.38 -3.75 4.54
CA VAL A 96 6.68 -3.15 4.20
C VAL A 96 7.65 -4.27 3.84
N LYS A 97 8.30 -4.14 2.69
CA LYS A 97 9.29 -5.15 2.23
C LYS A 97 10.43 -5.30 3.24
N GLY A 98 10.72 -6.52 3.63
CA GLY A 98 11.77 -6.84 4.62
C GLY A 98 11.35 -6.58 6.08
N ARG A 99 10.09 -6.23 6.33
CA ARG A 99 9.51 -6.06 7.66
C ARG A 99 8.16 -6.79 7.71
N GLY A 100 8.04 -7.78 8.55
CA GLY A 100 6.84 -8.61 8.64
C GLY A 100 6.47 -8.94 10.08
N THR A 101 5.51 -9.84 10.26
CA THR A 101 5.06 -10.28 11.58
C THR A 101 6.21 -10.83 12.45
N HIS A 102 7.13 -11.59 11.85
CA HIS A 102 8.29 -12.10 12.57
C HIS A 102 9.26 -11.00 13.01
N ASP A 103 9.49 -10.00 12.16
CA ASP A 103 10.32 -8.85 12.47
C ASP A 103 9.69 -8.04 13.64
N PHE A 104 8.38 -7.80 13.58
CA PHE A 104 7.63 -7.15 14.66
C PHE A 104 7.72 -7.94 15.98
N VAL A 105 7.53 -9.26 15.95
CA VAL A 105 7.64 -10.11 17.16
C VAL A 105 9.05 -10.05 17.75
N ASN A 106 10.08 -10.06 16.93
CA ASN A 106 11.46 -9.93 17.38
C ASN A 106 11.75 -8.57 18.02
N LEU A 107 11.26 -7.48 17.40
CA LEU A 107 11.37 -6.13 17.94
C LEU A 107 10.66 -6.04 19.31
N LEU A 108 9.42 -6.49 19.38
CA LEU A 108 8.66 -6.50 20.63
C LEU A 108 9.37 -7.30 21.71
N ARG A 109 9.85 -8.50 21.39
CA ARG A 109 10.60 -9.36 22.31
C ARG A 109 11.86 -8.67 22.81
N SER A 110 12.65 -8.10 21.92
CA SER A 110 13.88 -7.38 22.30
C SER A 110 13.59 -6.25 23.28
N SER A 111 12.53 -5.48 23.02
CA SER A 111 12.11 -4.38 23.88
C SER A 111 11.67 -4.83 25.28
N LEU A 112 10.89 -5.93 25.35
CA LEU A 112 10.46 -6.51 26.62
C LEU A 112 11.64 -7.01 27.47
N TYR A 113 12.70 -7.53 26.82
CA TYR A 113 13.90 -7.97 27.53
C TYR A 113 14.84 -6.82 27.92
N ALA A 114 14.88 -5.76 27.11
CA ALA A 114 15.76 -4.61 27.37
C ALA A 114 15.28 -3.76 28.56
N ASP A 115 13.97 -3.62 28.72
CA ASP A 115 13.38 -2.81 29.81
C ASP A 115 12.11 -3.49 30.36
N TYR A 116 12.31 -4.45 31.23
CA TYR A 116 11.20 -5.22 31.83
C TYR A 116 10.29 -4.34 32.70
N GLU A 117 10.85 -3.41 33.45
CA GLU A 117 10.07 -2.53 34.32
C GLU A 117 9.30 -1.46 33.52
N GLY A 118 9.93 -0.84 32.52
CA GLY A 118 9.30 0.15 31.65
C GLY A 118 8.26 -0.43 30.69
N THR A 119 8.28 -1.75 30.47
CA THR A 119 7.31 -2.46 29.61
C THR A 119 6.22 -3.19 30.40
N TYR A 120 6.08 -2.93 31.68
CA TYR A 120 5.05 -3.56 32.53
C TYR A 120 3.61 -3.25 32.07
N TYR A 121 3.38 -2.06 31.53
CA TYR A 121 2.10 -1.67 30.94
C TYR A 121 2.22 -1.55 29.42
N PHE A 122 1.16 -1.92 28.72
CA PHE A 122 1.06 -1.69 27.29
C PHE A 122 -0.31 -1.10 26.91
N VAL A 123 -0.34 -0.34 25.84
CA VAL A 123 -1.57 0.19 25.24
C VAL A 123 -1.69 -0.35 23.83
N GLN A 124 -2.81 -0.99 23.55
CA GLN A 124 -3.16 -1.42 22.20
C GLN A 124 -4.20 -0.45 21.61
N MET A 125 -3.90 0.11 20.46
CA MET A 125 -4.81 1.01 19.75
C MET A 125 -5.15 0.41 18.38
N ASP A 126 -6.39 0.54 17.94
CA ASP A 126 -6.86 0.15 16.61
C ASP A 126 -7.77 1.25 16.05
N VAL A 127 -7.59 1.59 14.78
CA VAL A 127 -8.42 2.60 14.13
C VAL A 127 -9.65 1.93 13.54
N HIS A 128 -10.82 2.30 14.06
CA HIS A 128 -12.09 1.75 13.61
C HIS A 128 -12.33 2.07 12.13
N HIS A 129 -12.59 1.02 11.33
CA HIS A 129 -12.80 1.15 9.88
C HIS A 129 -11.77 2.02 9.17
N PHE A 130 -10.47 1.77 9.41
CA PHE A 130 -9.39 2.64 8.98
C PHE A 130 -9.44 2.97 7.48
N PHE A 131 -9.43 1.96 6.61
CA PHE A 131 -9.42 2.17 5.15
C PHE A 131 -10.61 2.98 4.63
N PRO A 132 -11.87 2.68 5.02
CA PRO A 132 -13.02 3.49 4.63
C PRO A 132 -13.01 4.92 5.18
N ASN A 133 -12.29 5.18 6.26
CA ASN A 133 -12.24 6.49 6.91
C ASN A 133 -11.04 7.36 6.49
N ILE A 134 -10.24 6.93 5.53
CA ILE A 134 -9.18 7.76 4.95
C ILE A 134 -9.81 8.81 4.04
N HIS A 135 -9.72 10.07 4.42
CA HIS A 135 -10.21 11.19 3.61
C HIS A 135 -9.32 11.43 2.39
N HIS A 136 -9.92 11.42 1.18
CA HIS A 136 -9.21 11.59 -0.09
C HIS A 136 -8.42 12.90 -0.13
N ASP A 137 -9.03 14.03 0.21
CA ASP A 137 -8.37 15.34 0.17
C ASP A 137 -7.16 15.42 1.10
N LEU A 138 -7.26 14.85 2.30
CA LEU A 138 -6.15 14.80 3.24
C LEU A 138 -5.03 13.88 2.72
N MET A 139 -5.37 12.72 2.16
CA MET A 139 -4.40 11.81 1.55
C MET A 139 -3.66 12.50 0.41
N LYS A 140 -4.38 13.11 -0.54
CA LYS A 140 -3.81 13.86 -1.66
C LYS A 140 -2.89 15.00 -1.19
N LYS A 141 -3.32 15.74 -0.16
CA LYS A 141 -2.50 16.78 0.46
C LYS A 141 -1.20 16.20 1.03
N HIS A 142 -1.26 15.10 1.77
CA HIS A 142 -0.09 14.44 2.36
C HIS A 142 0.89 13.96 1.28
N ILE A 143 0.41 13.31 0.23
CA ILE A 143 1.23 12.79 -0.87
C ILE A 143 2.06 13.93 -1.51
N ARG A 144 1.46 15.10 -1.70
CA ARG A 144 2.11 16.27 -2.31
C ARG A 144 3.28 16.84 -1.50
N PHE A 145 3.41 16.51 -0.22
CA PHE A 145 4.62 16.84 0.54
C PHE A 145 5.84 16.02 0.10
N LYS A 146 5.64 14.80 -0.39
CA LYS A 146 6.70 13.86 -0.74
C LYS A 146 6.90 13.69 -2.24
N ILE A 147 5.82 13.65 -3.00
CA ILE A 147 5.83 13.43 -4.44
C ILE A 147 5.56 14.76 -5.13
N LYS A 148 6.42 15.09 -6.12
CA LYS A 148 6.33 16.34 -6.88
C LYS A 148 6.10 16.13 -8.38
N ASP A 149 6.29 14.89 -8.87
CA ASP A 149 6.04 14.56 -10.26
C ASP A 149 4.55 14.70 -10.60
N PRO A 150 4.17 15.56 -11.54
CA PRO A 150 2.78 15.85 -11.82
C PRO A 150 2.03 14.68 -12.45
N LYS A 151 2.71 13.83 -13.24
CA LYS A 151 2.06 12.66 -13.86
C LYS A 151 1.76 11.60 -12.82
N LEU A 152 2.73 11.34 -11.93
CA LEU A 152 2.53 10.41 -10.83
C LEU A 152 1.44 10.91 -9.86
N LEU A 153 1.40 12.21 -9.57
CA LEU A 153 0.35 12.81 -8.75
C LEU A 153 -1.03 12.67 -9.42
N SER A 154 -1.14 12.92 -10.72
CA SER A 154 -2.40 12.76 -11.47
C SER A 154 -2.90 11.32 -11.41
N PHE A 155 -2.01 10.35 -11.58
CA PHE A 155 -2.34 8.93 -11.44
C PHE A 155 -2.80 8.58 -10.01
N LEU A 156 -2.10 9.06 -8.99
CA LEU A 156 -2.45 8.80 -7.59
C LEU A 156 -3.77 9.45 -7.19
N ASP A 157 -4.05 10.65 -7.68
CA ASP A 157 -5.33 11.33 -7.48
C ASP A 157 -6.48 10.55 -8.12
N GLU A 158 -6.30 10.11 -9.36
CA GLU A 158 -7.28 9.27 -10.06
C GLU A 158 -7.54 7.98 -9.28
N PHE A 159 -6.49 7.26 -8.87
CA PHE A 159 -6.62 6.04 -8.08
C PHE A 159 -7.38 6.28 -6.75
N ILE A 160 -7.06 7.36 -6.03
CA ILE A 160 -7.72 7.67 -4.76
C ILE A 160 -9.19 7.97 -4.99
N ASP A 161 -9.53 8.72 -6.04
CA ASP A 161 -10.91 9.11 -6.36
C ASP A 161 -11.71 7.99 -7.01
N SER A 162 -11.07 6.95 -7.56
CA SER A 162 -11.73 5.84 -8.23
C SER A 162 -12.57 4.98 -7.28
N TYR A 163 -12.31 5.02 -5.99
CA TYR A 163 -13.09 4.30 -4.99
C TYR A 163 -14.01 5.26 -4.22
N TYR A 164 -15.26 4.86 -4.03
CA TYR A 164 -16.33 5.73 -3.53
C TYR A 164 -16.13 6.26 -2.10
N GLN A 165 -15.35 5.56 -1.26
CA GLN A 165 -15.09 5.96 0.13
C GLN A 165 -13.75 5.40 0.63
N GLY A 166 -12.86 6.28 1.04
CA GLY A 166 -11.55 5.89 1.57
C GLY A 166 -10.69 5.16 0.54
N LEU A 167 -9.98 4.12 0.94
CA LEU A 167 -9.13 3.33 0.07
C LEU A 167 -9.64 1.88 -0.06
N PRO A 168 -9.60 1.29 -1.27
CA PRO A 168 -10.04 -0.09 -1.48
C PRO A 168 -9.12 -1.10 -0.80
N LEU A 169 -9.70 -2.05 -0.07
CA LEU A 169 -8.96 -3.19 0.47
C LEU A 169 -8.72 -4.24 -0.63
N GLY A 170 -7.52 -4.80 -0.69
CA GLY A 170 -7.16 -5.87 -1.61
C GLY A 170 -6.21 -5.46 -2.73
N VAL A 171 -5.84 -4.18 -2.81
CA VAL A 171 -4.86 -3.66 -3.77
C VAL A 171 -3.59 -3.17 -3.07
N LYS A 172 -2.44 -3.38 -3.71
CA LYS A 172 -1.12 -3.12 -3.10
C LYS A 172 -0.93 -1.65 -2.72
N ILE A 173 -1.27 -0.74 -3.63
CA ILE A 173 -1.03 0.70 -3.44
C ILE A 173 -1.81 1.26 -2.25
N SER A 174 -3.01 0.75 -1.97
CA SER A 174 -3.80 1.14 -0.80
C SER A 174 -3.08 0.87 0.51
N GLN A 175 -2.35 -0.24 0.62
CA GLN A 175 -1.61 -0.59 1.83
C GLN A 175 -0.46 0.40 2.10
N ILE A 176 0.26 0.77 1.03
CA ILE A 176 1.36 1.73 1.12
C ILE A 176 0.84 3.12 1.52
N LEU A 177 -0.25 3.56 0.89
CA LEU A 177 -0.88 4.84 1.18
C LEU A 177 -1.46 4.88 2.60
N ALA A 178 -2.08 3.80 3.07
CA ALA A 178 -2.61 3.69 4.42
C ALA A 178 -1.49 3.82 5.48
N ASN A 179 -0.37 3.11 5.31
CA ASN A 179 0.79 3.24 6.18
C ASN A 179 1.36 4.67 6.15
N PHE A 180 1.43 5.26 4.96
CA PHE A 180 1.89 6.65 4.82
C PHE A 180 0.97 7.64 5.54
N PHE A 181 -0.34 7.42 5.49
CA PHE A 181 -1.32 8.26 6.17
C PHE A 181 -1.16 8.21 7.70
N LEU A 182 -0.80 7.05 8.27
CA LEU A 182 -0.54 6.89 9.69
C LEU A 182 0.87 7.32 10.14
N ALA A 183 1.83 7.43 9.24
CA ALA A 183 3.22 7.72 9.61
C ALA A 183 3.42 8.98 10.48
N PRO A 184 2.67 10.10 10.32
CA PRO A 184 2.73 11.23 11.25
C PRO A 184 2.27 10.88 12.67
N PHE A 185 1.20 10.06 12.78
CA PHE A 185 0.70 9.59 14.07
C PHE A 185 1.71 8.66 14.76
N ASP A 186 2.31 7.73 14.02
CA ASP A 186 3.34 6.84 14.56
C ASP A 186 4.51 7.62 15.18
N ARG A 187 4.99 8.65 14.47
CA ARG A 187 6.06 9.53 14.98
C ARG A 187 5.63 10.32 16.21
N LEU A 188 4.38 10.81 16.22
CA LEU A 188 3.85 11.50 17.39
C LEU A 188 3.75 10.54 18.59
N ALA A 189 3.26 9.32 18.38
CA ALA A 189 3.16 8.31 19.43
C ALA A 189 4.53 8.00 20.04
N ILE A 190 5.57 7.83 19.23
CA ILE A 190 6.94 7.65 19.73
C ILE A 190 7.38 8.86 20.57
N SER A 191 7.14 10.07 20.08
CA SER A 191 7.61 11.29 20.77
C SER A 191 6.89 11.55 22.08
N VAL A 192 5.61 11.20 22.17
CA VAL A 192 4.77 11.46 23.37
C VAL A 192 4.90 10.35 24.41
N PHE A 193 4.93 9.10 23.96
CA PHE A 193 4.92 7.95 24.87
C PHE A 193 6.30 7.35 25.11
N GLY A 194 7.37 7.89 24.52
CA GLY A 194 8.71 7.35 24.66
C GLY A 194 8.85 5.90 24.13
N ILE A 195 7.94 5.48 23.24
CA ILE A 195 7.86 4.12 22.75
C ILE A 195 9.11 3.82 21.91
N LEU A 196 10.01 3.04 22.51
CA LEU A 196 11.06 2.28 21.88
C LEU A 196 11.82 3.04 20.76
N GLN A 197 12.68 3.97 21.16
CA GLN A 197 13.80 4.32 20.31
C GLN A 197 14.69 3.07 20.21
N ASP A 198 15.09 2.71 19.01
CA ASP A 198 16.08 1.64 18.79
C ASP A 198 17.28 1.87 19.72
N PRO A 199 17.78 0.82 20.38
CA PRO A 199 19.00 0.89 21.15
C PRO A 199 20.20 1.25 20.30
#